data_cf1234d3adde90e51add146560298280
#
_entry.id   cf1234d3adde90e51add146560298280
#
_cell.length_a   1.000
_cell.length_b   1.000
_cell.length_c   1.000
_cell.angle_alpha   90.00
_cell.angle_beta   90.00
_cell.angle_gamma   90.00
#
_symmetry.space_group_name_H-M   'P 1'
#
loop_
_entity.id
_entity.type
_entity.pdbx_description
1 polymer ?
#
loop_
_entity_poly.entity_id
_entity_poly.type
_entity_poly.pdbx_seq_one_letter_code
_entity_poly.pdbx_strand_id
1 'polypeptide(L)'
;MNQSETAPPQVRLIDADKIGSATSPLNLGRTVAIVSASGLPQAGDVVVVRTLTDSATYNMLELPTGRLAKINPGDVLIGVLGRRRALKGFVGDVPATVNAGEQLHLLNMGGVIGSCTGHHSSLSDAIQVEVIGLASDEQGRVLNIADAALPPQTSLGETAPLVIIAGTCMNSGKTYAATELIKQATRAGLRVAAAKLSGIACLRDTLNMADHGAIAIASFLDCGLPSTVGATNLASVAKTIISRLNESSPDLIVIELGDGLLGGYSVESVFEDLELRGATVGLVFCASDYVGAWGGIELLRRRGIEIDVIAGSVTDSQMGQDFIEKEFGVPAANAR
;
A
#
# COMPACT_ATOMS: atom_id res chain seq x y z
N MET A 1 -30.00 6.53 -38.36
CA MET A 1 -28.97 6.02 -37.41
C MET A 1 -29.69 5.85 -36.08
N ASN A 2 -30.10 4.61 -35.76
CA ASN A 2 -30.71 4.30 -34.47
C ASN A 2 -29.62 4.30 -33.40
N GLN A 3 -29.66 5.29 -32.54
CA GLN A 3 -28.99 5.17 -31.23
C GLN A 3 -29.83 4.14 -30.45
N SER A 4 -29.31 2.95 -30.24
CA SER A 4 -29.84 2.01 -29.27
C SER A 4 -29.71 2.66 -27.89
N GLU A 5 -30.80 3.23 -27.37
CA GLU A 5 -30.88 3.54 -25.93
C GLU A 5 -30.68 2.22 -25.18
N THR A 6 -29.47 2.04 -24.62
CA THR A 6 -29.23 0.97 -23.68
C THR A 6 -30.08 1.25 -22.45
N ALA A 7 -30.93 0.31 -22.08
CA ALA A 7 -31.73 0.39 -20.85
C ALA A 7 -30.78 0.69 -19.67
N PRO A 8 -31.21 1.53 -18.72
CA PRO A 8 -30.38 1.86 -17.55
C PRO A 8 -29.96 0.58 -16.83
N PRO A 9 -28.74 0.50 -16.30
CA PRO A 9 -28.26 -0.68 -15.60
C PRO A 9 -29.17 -0.99 -14.42
N GLN A 10 -29.54 -2.26 -14.27
CA GLN A 10 -30.39 -2.69 -13.15
C GLN A 10 -29.58 -2.66 -11.86
N VAL A 11 -29.86 -1.67 -11.02
CA VAL A 11 -29.28 -1.51 -9.69
C VAL A 11 -30.02 -2.39 -8.69
N ARG A 12 -29.30 -3.14 -7.86
CA ARG A 12 -29.86 -3.92 -6.74
C ARG A 12 -29.04 -3.72 -5.48
N LEU A 13 -29.66 -3.83 -4.32
CA LEU A 13 -28.97 -3.77 -3.02
C LEU A 13 -28.46 -5.15 -2.60
N ILE A 14 -27.32 -5.17 -1.95
CA ILE A 14 -26.74 -6.36 -1.33
C ILE A 14 -26.14 -6.01 0.03
N ASP A 15 -26.28 -6.93 0.99
CA ASP A 15 -25.64 -6.85 2.29
C ASP A 15 -24.36 -7.67 2.30
N ALA A 16 -23.26 -7.05 2.65
CA ALA A 16 -21.97 -7.71 2.79
C ALA A 16 -21.71 -8.13 4.24
N ASP A 17 -21.03 -9.26 4.40
CA ASP A 17 -20.56 -9.72 5.71
C ASP A 17 -19.37 -8.91 6.20
N LYS A 18 -18.47 -8.51 5.29
CA LYS A 18 -17.23 -7.79 5.63
C LYS A 18 -16.84 -6.81 4.52
N ILE A 19 -16.20 -5.73 4.94
CA ILE A 19 -15.67 -4.69 4.06
C ILE A 19 -14.16 -4.67 4.23
N GLY A 20 -13.41 -4.77 3.13
CA GLY A 20 -11.95 -4.67 3.13
C GLY A 20 -11.47 -3.24 3.36
N SER A 21 -10.37 -3.09 4.09
CA SER A 21 -9.78 -1.78 4.43
C SER A 21 -9.35 -0.97 3.19
N ALA A 22 -9.10 -1.62 2.07
CA ALA A 22 -8.78 -0.96 0.81
C ALA A 22 -9.93 -0.07 0.26
N THR A 23 -11.16 -0.23 0.78
CA THR A 23 -12.31 0.63 0.43
C THR A 23 -12.48 1.83 1.37
N SER A 24 -11.62 1.96 2.40
CA SER A 24 -11.79 2.98 3.45
C SER A 24 -11.95 4.42 2.95
N PRO A 25 -11.35 4.87 1.83
CA PRO A 25 -11.57 6.23 1.34
C PRO A 25 -13.04 6.56 1.06
N LEU A 26 -13.85 5.57 0.67
CA LEU A 26 -15.27 5.76 0.34
C LEU A 26 -16.19 5.66 1.55
N ASN A 27 -15.68 5.24 2.72
CA ASN A 27 -16.47 5.07 3.95
C ASN A 27 -17.80 4.32 3.74
N LEU A 28 -17.73 3.18 3.05
CA LEU A 28 -18.90 2.38 2.67
C LEU A 28 -19.61 1.73 3.86
N GLY A 29 -20.92 1.68 3.82
CA GLY A 29 -21.74 0.80 4.66
C GLY A 29 -21.72 -0.65 4.19
N ARG A 30 -22.26 -1.58 5.01
CA ARG A 30 -22.36 -3.00 4.64
C ARG A 30 -23.39 -3.25 3.53
N THR A 31 -24.44 -2.45 3.46
CA THR A 31 -25.45 -2.48 2.38
C THR A 31 -24.98 -1.56 1.27
N VAL A 32 -24.74 -2.09 0.09
CA VAL A 32 -24.33 -1.32 -1.09
C VAL A 32 -25.19 -1.64 -2.30
N ALA A 33 -25.36 -0.64 -3.15
CA ALA A 33 -25.95 -0.83 -4.47
C ALA A 33 -24.92 -1.49 -5.39
N ILE A 34 -25.37 -2.43 -6.22
CA ILE A 34 -24.51 -3.08 -7.21
C ILE A 34 -25.17 -3.10 -8.59
N VAL A 35 -24.29 -3.11 -9.60
CA VAL A 35 -24.67 -3.36 -11.00
C VAL A 35 -23.97 -4.62 -11.49
N SER A 36 -24.61 -5.34 -12.41
CA SER A 36 -23.91 -6.34 -13.23
C SER A 36 -22.93 -5.59 -14.10
N ALA A 37 -21.68 -6.05 -14.17
CA ALA A 37 -20.55 -5.34 -14.74
C ALA A 37 -20.89 -4.61 -16.05
N SER A 38 -20.33 -3.43 -16.19
CA SER A 38 -20.39 -2.63 -17.42
C SER A 38 -19.07 -1.92 -17.64
N GLY A 39 -18.50 -2.08 -18.84
CA GLY A 39 -17.26 -1.42 -19.24
C GLY A 39 -15.98 -2.21 -18.92
N LEU A 40 -14.85 -1.55 -19.12
CA LEU A 40 -13.54 -2.09 -18.81
C LEU A 40 -13.23 -1.88 -17.32
N PRO A 41 -12.91 -2.94 -16.56
CA PRO A 41 -12.59 -2.82 -15.15
C PRO A 41 -11.29 -2.01 -14.95
N GLN A 42 -11.28 -1.18 -13.92
CA GLN A 42 -10.16 -0.33 -13.57
C GLN A 42 -9.64 -0.67 -12.17
N ALA A 43 -8.37 -0.35 -11.93
CA ALA A 43 -7.84 -0.40 -10.57
C ALA A 43 -8.61 0.59 -9.67
N GLY A 44 -9.01 0.13 -8.48
CA GLY A 44 -9.81 0.93 -7.57
C GLY A 44 -11.32 0.75 -7.70
N ASP A 45 -11.83 0.12 -8.77
CA ASP A 45 -13.25 -0.21 -8.86
C ASP A 45 -13.66 -1.10 -7.68
N VAL A 46 -14.77 -0.75 -7.04
CA VAL A 46 -15.28 -1.48 -5.88
C VAL A 46 -16.07 -2.69 -6.37
N VAL A 47 -15.60 -3.88 -5.96
CA VAL A 47 -16.20 -5.15 -6.34
C VAL A 47 -16.78 -5.86 -5.13
N VAL A 48 -17.97 -6.44 -5.31
CA VAL A 48 -18.64 -7.29 -4.31
C VAL A 48 -18.50 -8.73 -4.75
N VAL A 49 -17.97 -9.56 -3.87
CA VAL A 49 -17.63 -10.96 -4.17
C VAL A 49 -18.10 -11.91 -3.08
N ARG A 50 -18.33 -13.17 -3.43
CA ARG A 50 -18.54 -14.28 -2.50
C ARG A 50 -17.30 -15.13 -2.44
N THR A 51 -16.85 -15.46 -1.23
CA THR A 51 -15.71 -16.37 -1.04
C THR A 51 -16.13 -17.80 -1.38
N LEU A 52 -15.30 -18.49 -2.16
CA LEU A 52 -15.54 -19.90 -2.56
C LEU A 52 -14.69 -20.88 -1.74
N THR A 53 -13.45 -20.48 -1.44
CA THR A 53 -12.50 -21.34 -0.72
C THR A 53 -12.01 -20.62 0.54
N ASP A 54 -11.39 -21.37 1.44
CA ASP A 54 -10.50 -20.84 2.47
C ASP A 54 -9.02 -21.00 2.04
N SER A 55 -8.12 -20.47 2.84
CA SER A 55 -6.69 -20.56 2.61
C SER A 55 -5.97 -20.63 3.97
N ALA A 56 -4.83 -21.32 4.03
CA ALA A 56 -3.94 -21.27 5.19
C ALA A 56 -3.20 -19.93 5.30
N THR A 57 -3.07 -19.20 4.17
CA THR A 57 -2.38 -17.93 4.09
C THR A 57 -3.38 -16.82 3.73
N TYR A 58 -3.26 -15.65 4.37
CA TYR A 58 -4.17 -14.51 4.16
C TYR A 58 -5.65 -14.85 4.38
N ASN A 59 -5.95 -15.67 5.38
CA ASN A 59 -7.31 -16.07 5.75
C ASN A 59 -8.06 -15.04 6.62
N MET A 60 -7.49 -13.85 6.75
CA MET A 60 -8.05 -12.72 7.48
C MET A 60 -8.24 -11.53 6.55
N LEU A 61 -9.37 -10.84 6.69
CA LEU A 61 -9.63 -9.56 6.05
C LEU A 61 -9.40 -8.45 7.08
N GLU A 62 -8.60 -7.46 6.72
CA GLU A 62 -8.49 -6.23 7.48
C GLU A 62 -9.70 -5.35 7.17
N LEU A 63 -10.45 -4.99 8.20
CA LEU A 63 -11.62 -4.12 8.09
C LEU A 63 -11.19 -2.63 8.09
N PRO A 64 -12.05 -1.68 7.67
CA PRO A 64 -11.75 -0.25 7.73
C PRO A 64 -11.38 0.28 9.13
N THR A 65 -11.72 -0.45 10.18
CA THR A 65 -11.32 -0.15 11.58
C THR A 65 -9.91 -0.64 11.93
N GLY A 66 -9.19 -1.29 11.02
CA GLY A 66 -7.90 -1.96 11.29
C GLY A 66 -8.03 -3.35 11.93
N ARG A 67 -9.24 -3.75 12.40
CA ARG A 67 -9.48 -5.07 12.99
C ARG A 67 -9.40 -6.17 11.93
N LEU A 68 -8.73 -7.26 12.25
CA LEU A 68 -8.71 -8.46 11.41
C LEU A 68 -9.94 -9.35 11.67
N ALA A 69 -10.63 -9.76 10.62
CA ALA A 69 -11.77 -10.65 10.65
C ALA A 69 -11.48 -11.90 9.83
N LYS A 70 -11.76 -13.09 10.38
CA LYS A 70 -11.58 -14.34 9.66
C LYS A 70 -12.50 -14.38 8.43
N ILE A 71 -11.96 -14.85 7.31
CA ILE A 71 -12.71 -15.11 6.09
C ILE A 71 -13.18 -16.57 6.11
N ASN A 72 -14.46 -16.78 5.80
CA ASN A 72 -15.02 -18.11 5.68
C ASN A 72 -15.63 -18.31 4.28
N PRO A 73 -15.66 -19.54 3.75
CA PRO A 73 -16.39 -19.82 2.52
C PRO A 73 -17.85 -19.40 2.63
N GLY A 74 -18.36 -18.75 1.59
CA GLY A 74 -19.71 -18.19 1.54
C GLY A 74 -19.84 -16.72 2.03
N ASP A 75 -18.83 -16.16 2.72
CA ASP A 75 -18.84 -14.75 3.11
C ASP A 75 -18.98 -13.84 1.89
N VAL A 76 -19.81 -12.82 1.98
CA VAL A 76 -19.90 -11.73 1.00
C VAL A 76 -18.98 -10.60 1.43
N LEU A 77 -18.00 -10.28 0.57
CA LEU A 77 -16.98 -9.27 0.82
C LEU A 77 -17.12 -8.10 -0.14
N ILE A 78 -16.84 -6.90 0.37
CA ILE A 78 -16.59 -5.72 -0.46
C ILE A 78 -15.07 -5.48 -0.48
N GLY A 79 -14.51 -5.39 -1.67
CA GLY A 79 -13.11 -5.10 -1.90
C GLY A 79 -12.91 -4.18 -3.11
N VAL A 80 -11.67 -4.03 -3.56
CA VAL A 80 -11.33 -3.20 -4.71
C VAL A 80 -10.51 -4.01 -5.72
N LEU A 81 -10.70 -3.73 -7.00
CA LEU A 81 -9.84 -4.30 -8.04
C LEU A 81 -8.44 -3.68 -7.97
N GLY A 82 -7.41 -4.52 -8.08
CA GLY A 82 -6.05 -4.00 -8.03
C GLY A 82 -4.99 -4.99 -8.50
N ARG A 83 -3.74 -4.49 -8.54
CA ARG A 83 -2.55 -5.26 -8.95
C ARG A 83 -1.68 -5.55 -7.75
N ARG A 84 -0.95 -6.66 -7.81
CA ARG A 84 0.08 -7.00 -6.82
C ARG A 84 1.30 -7.65 -7.49
N ARG A 85 2.51 -7.28 -7.03
CA ARG A 85 3.81 -7.83 -7.47
C ARG A 85 4.67 -8.12 -6.25
N ALA A 86 4.27 -9.10 -5.45
CA ALA A 86 4.98 -9.39 -4.21
C ALA A 86 5.99 -10.53 -4.40
N LEU A 87 7.27 -10.27 -4.13
CA LEU A 87 8.32 -11.29 -4.18
C LEU A 87 8.04 -12.49 -3.25
N LYS A 88 7.51 -12.23 -2.06
CA LYS A 88 7.16 -13.26 -1.07
C LYS A 88 5.63 -13.30 -0.80
N GLY A 89 4.83 -13.04 -1.82
CA GLY A 89 3.38 -12.95 -1.72
C GLY A 89 2.69 -13.46 -2.98
N PHE A 90 1.47 -12.96 -3.22
CA PHE A 90 0.73 -13.18 -4.45
C PHE A 90 1.16 -12.20 -5.54
N VAL A 91 1.04 -12.64 -6.79
CA VAL A 91 1.17 -11.83 -8.01
C VAL A 91 -0.18 -11.87 -8.72
N GLY A 92 -0.69 -10.71 -9.14
CA GLY A 92 -1.97 -10.64 -9.81
C GLY A 92 -2.24 -9.27 -10.45
N ASP A 93 -3.22 -9.26 -11.33
CA ASP A 93 -3.60 -8.11 -12.14
C ASP A 93 -5.10 -7.81 -12.03
N VAL A 94 -5.48 -6.59 -12.40
CA VAL A 94 -6.88 -6.26 -12.70
C VAL A 94 -7.32 -7.15 -13.84
N PRO A 95 -8.46 -7.87 -13.74
CA PRO A 95 -8.91 -8.76 -14.79
C PRO A 95 -9.30 -7.96 -16.06
N ALA A 96 -9.29 -8.64 -17.21
CA ALA A 96 -9.70 -8.02 -18.48
C ALA A 96 -11.21 -7.71 -18.51
N THR A 97 -12.00 -8.53 -17.81
CA THR A 97 -13.45 -8.40 -17.67
C THR A 97 -13.85 -8.65 -16.21
N VAL A 98 -14.98 -8.13 -15.79
CA VAL A 98 -15.61 -8.41 -14.49
C VAL A 98 -17.09 -8.60 -14.70
N ASN A 99 -17.56 -9.84 -14.72
CA ASN A 99 -18.97 -10.18 -14.85
C ASN A 99 -19.42 -11.00 -13.63
N ALA A 100 -20.70 -10.90 -13.28
CA ALA A 100 -21.27 -11.74 -12.24
C ALA A 100 -21.07 -13.23 -12.55
N GLY A 101 -20.61 -14.01 -11.59
CA GLY A 101 -20.24 -15.42 -11.71
C GLY A 101 -18.80 -15.67 -12.14
N GLU A 102 -18.02 -14.67 -12.56
CA GLU A 102 -16.58 -14.84 -12.84
C GLU A 102 -15.80 -15.07 -11.55
N GLN A 103 -14.73 -15.86 -11.65
CA GLN A 103 -13.85 -16.18 -10.52
C GLN A 103 -12.63 -15.27 -10.52
N LEU A 104 -12.37 -14.68 -9.38
CA LEU A 104 -11.19 -13.86 -9.06
C LEU A 104 -10.52 -14.38 -7.78
N HIS A 105 -9.55 -13.65 -7.27
CA HIS A 105 -8.78 -14.04 -6.10
C HIS A 105 -8.57 -12.85 -5.16
N LEU A 106 -8.57 -13.12 -3.86
CA LEU A 106 -8.12 -12.17 -2.86
C LEU A 106 -6.59 -12.10 -2.88
N LEU A 107 -6.04 -10.95 -3.22
CA LEU A 107 -4.60 -10.77 -3.39
C LEU A 107 -3.89 -10.32 -2.10
N ASN A 108 -4.61 -9.69 -1.15
CA ASN A 108 -4.07 -9.31 0.16
C ASN A 108 -5.17 -9.20 1.22
N MET A 109 -4.75 -9.03 2.48
CA MET A 109 -5.68 -8.89 3.61
C MET A 109 -6.47 -7.58 3.61
N GLY A 110 -6.04 -6.54 2.91
CA GLY A 110 -6.78 -5.28 2.79
C GLY A 110 -8.02 -5.36 1.89
N GLY A 111 -8.22 -6.46 1.18
CA GLY A 111 -9.37 -6.64 0.28
C GLY A 111 -9.09 -6.18 -1.15
N VAL A 112 -7.84 -6.20 -1.60
CA VAL A 112 -7.51 -6.03 -3.02
C VAL A 112 -7.77 -7.35 -3.73
N ILE A 113 -8.57 -7.31 -4.80
CA ILE A 113 -9.07 -8.44 -5.56
C ILE A 113 -8.58 -8.34 -7.01
N GLY A 114 -8.26 -9.48 -7.62
CA GLY A 114 -7.79 -9.53 -9.01
C GLY A 114 -7.59 -10.94 -9.50
N SER A 115 -7.08 -11.08 -10.72
CA SER A 115 -6.66 -12.37 -11.29
C SER A 115 -5.29 -12.74 -10.75
N CYS A 116 -5.20 -13.73 -9.86
CA CYS A 116 -3.92 -14.24 -9.37
C CYS A 116 -3.20 -15.00 -10.48
N THR A 117 -1.98 -14.57 -10.83
CA THR A 117 -1.15 -15.17 -11.88
C THR A 117 -0.01 -16.00 -11.33
N GLY A 118 0.21 -15.95 -10.01
CA GLY A 118 1.22 -16.74 -9.32
C GLY A 118 1.39 -16.32 -7.86
N HIS A 119 2.14 -17.10 -7.12
CA HIS A 119 2.49 -16.83 -5.73
C HIS A 119 3.82 -17.46 -5.34
N HIS A 120 4.38 -16.99 -4.22
CA HIS A 120 5.60 -17.60 -3.67
C HIS A 120 5.32 -19.04 -3.22
N SER A 121 6.25 -19.96 -3.43
CA SER A 121 6.11 -21.39 -3.18
C SER A 121 5.82 -21.77 -1.71
N SER A 122 6.10 -20.86 -0.76
CA SER A 122 5.78 -21.07 0.67
C SER A 122 4.34 -20.73 1.04
N LEU A 123 3.55 -20.20 0.10
CA LEU A 123 2.15 -19.84 0.32
C LEU A 123 1.23 -20.94 -0.22
N SER A 124 0.08 -21.09 0.40
CA SER A 124 -1.06 -21.78 -0.19
C SER A 124 -1.71 -20.93 -1.29
N ASP A 125 -2.56 -21.52 -2.10
CA ASP A 125 -3.33 -20.81 -3.11
C ASP A 125 -4.12 -19.63 -2.52
N ALA A 126 -4.30 -18.60 -3.31
CA ALA A 126 -5.12 -17.46 -2.92
C ALA A 126 -6.59 -17.87 -2.77
N ILE A 127 -7.30 -17.25 -1.82
CA ILE A 127 -8.75 -17.43 -1.67
C ILE A 127 -9.42 -17.10 -3.00
N GLN A 128 -10.16 -18.07 -3.54
CA GLN A 128 -11.00 -17.87 -4.72
C GLN A 128 -12.30 -17.19 -4.31
N VAL A 129 -12.72 -16.25 -5.13
CA VAL A 129 -13.95 -15.49 -4.94
C VAL A 129 -14.76 -15.45 -6.24
N GLU A 130 -16.07 -15.48 -6.13
CA GLU A 130 -17.01 -15.30 -7.23
C GLU A 130 -17.53 -13.85 -7.24
N VAL A 131 -17.49 -13.19 -8.36
CA VAL A 131 -18.02 -11.83 -8.53
C VAL A 131 -19.55 -11.85 -8.43
N ILE A 132 -20.11 -11.02 -7.55
CA ILE A 132 -21.56 -10.79 -7.44
C ILE A 132 -21.96 -9.58 -8.29
N GLY A 133 -21.11 -8.55 -8.33
CA GLY A 133 -21.28 -7.32 -9.09
C GLY A 133 -20.28 -6.25 -8.70
N LEU A 134 -20.34 -5.11 -9.35
CA LEU A 134 -19.59 -3.91 -9.00
C LEU A 134 -20.48 -2.99 -8.15
N ALA A 135 -19.90 -2.44 -7.06
CA ALA A 135 -20.62 -1.45 -6.27
C ALA A 135 -20.85 -0.18 -7.08
N SER A 136 -22.03 0.42 -6.95
CA SER A 136 -22.44 1.58 -7.74
C SER A 136 -23.13 2.64 -6.89
N ASP A 137 -23.23 3.84 -7.44
CA ASP A 137 -24.16 4.85 -6.95
C ASP A 137 -25.60 4.53 -7.40
N GLU A 138 -26.55 5.39 -7.00
CA GLU A 138 -27.97 5.22 -7.32
C GLU A 138 -28.27 5.31 -8.84
N GLN A 139 -27.37 5.95 -9.59
CA GLN A 139 -27.47 6.09 -11.05
C GLN A 139 -26.83 4.91 -11.79
N GLY A 140 -26.24 3.95 -11.07
CA GLY A 140 -25.57 2.78 -11.63
C GLY A 140 -24.14 3.05 -12.12
N ARG A 141 -23.52 4.19 -11.76
CA ARG A 141 -22.10 4.45 -12.00
C ARG A 141 -21.27 3.63 -10.99
N VAL A 142 -20.33 2.85 -11.49
CA VAL A 142 -19.41 2.07 -10.66
C VAL A 142 -18.62 3.01 -9.74
N LEU A 143 -18.58 2.66 -8.46
CA LEU A 143 -17.74 3.36 -7.46
C LEU A 143 -16.28 2.96 -7.62
N ASN A 144 -15.42 3.96 -7.58
CA ASN A 144 -13.97 3.75 -7.57
C ASN A 144 -13.35 4.52 -6.39
N ILE A 145 -12.36 3.95 -5.71
CA ILE A 145 -11.71 4.64 -4.58
C ILE A 145 -11.05 5.96 -4.99
N ALA A 146 -10.74 6.14 -6.27
CA ALA A 146 -10.27 7.41 -6.81
C ALA A 146 -11.32 8.54 -6.74
N ASP A 147 -12.62 8.21 -6.60
CA ASP A 147 -13.68 9.22 -6.41
C ASP A 147 -13.51 10.02 -5.09
N ALA A 148 -12.79 9.45 -4.12
CA ALA A 148 -12.50 10.07 -2.83
C ALA A 148 -11.00 10.45 -2.68
N ALA A 149 -10.25 10.46 -3.78
CA ALA A 149 -8.83 10.76 -3.75
C ALA A 149 -8.55 12.21 -3.31
N LEU A 150 -7.48 12.40 -2.55
CA LEU A 150 -6.96 13.73 -2.24
C LEU A 150 -6.63 14.48 -3.56
N PRO A 151 -6.88 15.81 -3.61
CA PRO A 151 -6.53 16.62 -4.77
C PRO A 151 -5.01 16.52 -5.07
N PRO A 152 -4.60 16.16 -6.29
CA PRO A 152 -3.20 15.92 -6.61
C PRO A 152 -2.37 17.21 -6.51
N GLN A 153 -1.17 17.07 -5.91
CA GLN A 153 -0.18 18.14 -5.82
C GLN A 153 0.97 17.92 -6.82
N THR A 154 1.35 18.95 -7.55
CA THR A 154 2.47 18.91 -8.50
C THR A 154 3.76 19.47 -7.93
N SER A 155 3.68 20.24 -6.86
CA SER A 155 4.82 20.81 -6.13
C SER A 155 4.73 20.48 -4.65
N LEU A 156 5.88 20.38 -3.99
CA LEU A 156 5.95 20.02 -2.56
C LEU A 156 5.55 21.18 -1.65
N GLY A 157 5.89 22.41 -2.03
CA GLY A 157 5.69 23.59 -1.18
C GLY A 157 6.60 23.57 0.07
N GLU A 158 6.21 24.33 1.08
CA GLU A 158 6.86 24.30 2.40
C GLU A 158 6.48 23.01 3.14
N THR A 159 7.46 22.32 3.71
CA THR A 159 7.27 21.06 4.40
C THR A 159 8.17 20.89 5.61
N ALA A 160 7.72 20.15 6.61
CA ALA A 160 8.60 19.59 7.62
C ALA A 160 9.66 18.68 6.97
N PRO A 161 10.85 18.55 7.56
CA PRO A 161 11.90 17.67 7.07
C PRO A 161 11.41 16.23 6.95
N LEU A 162 11.91 15.51 5.92
CA LEU A 162 11.52 14.14 5.62
C LEU A 162 12.61 13.15 6.03
N VAL A 163 12.23 12.04 6.64
CA VAL A 163 13.08 10.85 6.75
C VAL A 163 12.44 9.72 5.97
N ILE A 164 13.18 9.19 5.00
CA ILE A 164 12.72 8.09 4.14
C ILE A 164 13.25 6.76 4.66
N ILE A 165 12.35 5.78 4.79
CA ILE A 165 12.68 4.39 5.10
C ILE A 165 12.45 3.56 3.83
N ALA A 166 13.55 3.12 3.23
CA ALA A 166 13.55 2.25 2.05
C ALA A 166 14.11 0.86 2.39
N GLY A 167 14.14 -0.06 1.45
CA GLY A 167 14.76 -1.35 1.70
C GLY A 167 14.82 -2.26 0.49
N THR A 168 15.38 -3.46 0.69
CA THR A 168 15.62 -4.45 -0.37
C THR A 168 14.35 -5.13 -0.88
N CYS A 169 13.42 -5.46 0.02
CA CYS A 169 12.19 -6.18 -0.31
C CYS A 169 11.19 -6.14 0.85
N MET A 170 10.01 -6.74 0.67
CA MET A 170 9.09 -6.96 1.78
C MET A 170 9.75 -7.79 2.89
N ASN A 171 9.38 -7.52 4.15
CA ASN A 171 9.94 -8.15 5.36
C ASN A 171 11.43 -7.87 5.61
N SER A 172 12.03 -6.85 4.98
CA SER A 172 13.42 -6.43 5.27
C SER A 172 13.57 -5.64 6.58
N GLY A 173 12.47 -5.30 7.28
CA GLY A 173 12.48 -4.59 8.56
C GLY A 173 12.04 -3.12 8.47
N LYS A 174 11.59 -2.62 7.32
CA LYS A 174 11.21 -1.21 7.12
C LYS A 174 10.17 -0.70 8.12
N THR A 175 9.09 -1.45 8.32
CA THR A 175 8.02 -1.05 9.24
C THR A 175 8.53 -0.96 10.68
N TYR A 176 9.42 -1.88 11.11
CA TYR A 176 10.08 -1.78 12.42
C TYR A 176 10.96 -0.53 12.53
N ALA A 177 11.78 -0.26 11.51
CA ALA A 177 12.63 0.93 11.50
C ALA A 177 11.79 2.22 11.53
N ALA A 178 10.71 2.28 10.74
CA ALA A 178 9.81 3.42 10.72
C ALA A 178 9.14 3.65 12.08
N THR A 179 8.55 2.62 12.69
CA THR A 179 7.84 2.72 13.96
C THR A 179 8.78 3.02 15.13
N GLU A 180 9.98 2.44 15.16
CA GLU A 180 10.96 2.76 16.20
C GLU A 180 11.47 4.19 16.08
N LEU A 181 11.75 4.68 14.86
CA LEU A 181 12.11 6.08 14.64
C LEU A 181 10.99 7.03 15.10
N ILE A 182 9.73 6.76 14.73
CA ILE A 182 8.57 7.54 15.16
C ILE A 182 8.51 7.59 16.68
N LYS A 183 8.61 6.45 17.34
CA LYS A 183 8.55 6.32 18.80
C LYS A 183 9.66 7.10 19.49
N GLN A 184 10.92 7.01 19.02
CA GLN A 184 12.03 7.72 19.62
C GLN A 184 11.93 9.23 19.38
N ALA A 185 11.57 9.67 18.17
CA ALA A 185 11.36 11.08 17.86
C ALA A 185 10.23 11.69 18.70
N THR A 186 9.11 10.97 18.86
CA THR A 186 7.97 11.39 19.71
C THR A 186 8.39 11.48 21.20
N ARG A 187 9.17 10.51 21.68
CA ARG A 187 9.72 10.54 23.06
C ARG A 187 10.69 11.69 23.27
N ALA A 188 11.37 12.14 22.22
CA ALA A 188 12.22 13.32 22.26
C ALA A 188 11.42 14.64 22.18
N GLY A 189 10.09 14.57 22.11
CA GLY A 189 9.19 15.73 22.12
C GLY A 189 8.81 16.27 20.74
N LEU A 190 9.21 15.58 19.65
CA LEU A 190 8.85 15.99 18.30
C LEU A 190 7.40 15.57 17.96
N ARG A 191 6.72 16.41 17.18
CA ARG A 191 5.44 16.11 16.55
C ARG A 191 5.73 15.38 15.23
N VAL A 192 5.53 14.08 15.20
CA VAL A 192 5.87 13.25 14.04
C VAL A 192 4.61 12.91 13.25
N ALA A 193 4.59 13.20 11.95
CA ALA A 193 3.62 12.63 11.02
C ALA A 193 4.26 11.48 10.22
N ALA A 194 3.46 10.57 9.70
CA ALA A 194 4.00 9.42 9.00
C ALA A 194 3.19 8.99 7.78
N ALA A 195 3.86 8.41 6.80
CA ALA A 195 3.22 7.93 5.58
C ALA A 195 3.77 6.60 5.07
N LYS A 196 2.90 5.86 4.36
CA LYS A 196 3.29 4.77 3.48
C LYS A 196 3.06 5.17 2.03
N LEU A 197 4.12 5.36 1.25
CA LEU A 197 4.02 5.88 -0.12
C LEU A 197 3.87 4.81 -1.18
N SER A 198 4.26 3.58 -0.94
CA SER A 198 4.18 2.52 -1.95
C SER A 198 3.80 1.16 -1.36
N GLY A 199 3.29 0.28 -2.22
CA GLY A 199 2.89 -1.07 -1.85
C GLY A 199 1.48 -1.44 -2.33
N ILE A 200 0.81 -2.29 -1.56
CA ILE A 200 -0.58 -2.70 -1.74
C ILE A 200 -1.44 -2.21 -0.57
N ALA A 201 -2.68 -1.78 -0.85
CA ALA A 201 -3.56 -1.16 0.13
C ALA A 201 -3.84 -2.06 1.34
N CYS A 202 -3.51 -1.53 2.51
CA CYS A 202 -3.73 -2.11 3.83
C CYS A 202 -3.47 -1.00 4.86
N LEU A 203 -4.30 -0.89 5.88
CA LEU A 203 -4.15 0.14 6.91
C LEU A 203 -3.13 -0.23 8.00
N ARG A 204 -2.81 -1.52 8.14
CA ARG A 204 -1.98 -2.06 9.23
C ARG A 204 -0.69 -1.29 9.45
N ASP A 205 0.02 -0.93 8.36
CA ASP A 205 1.33 -0.28 8.50
C ASP A 205 1.17 1.17 8.99
N THR A 206 0.22 1.93 8.47
CA THR A 206 -0.05 3.30 8.92
C THR A 206 -0.67 3.36 10.31
N LEU A 207 -1.57 2.43 10.66
CA LEU A 207 -2.11 2.30 12.01
C LEU A 207 -1.00 1.97 13.01
N ASN A 208 -0.07 1.09 12.65
CA ASN A 208 1.10 0.80 13.48
C ASN A 208 1.97 2.04 13.71
N MET A 209 2.13 2.91 12.70
CA MET A 209 2.80 4.21 12.87
C MET A 209 2.07 5.11 13.88
N ALA A 210 0.73 5.16 13.81
CA ALA A 210 -0.09 5.90 14.77
C ALA A 210 0.04 5.34 16.20
N ASP A 211 0.05 4.02 16.36
CA ASP A 211 0.25 3.34 17.65
C ASP A 211 1.61 3.68 18.28
N HIS A 212 2.60 4.07 17.47
CA HIS A 212 3.93 4.48 17.93
C HIS A 212 4.09 6.01 18.10
N GLY A 213 3.00 6.77 17.96
CA GLY A 213 2.95 8.18 18.29
C GLY A 213 2.90 9.15 17.12
N ALA A 214 2.71 8.66 15.88
CA ALA A 214 2.47 9.56 14.75
C ALA A 214 1.15 10.32 14.95
N ILE A 215 1.21 11.68 14.94
CA ILE A 215 0.05 12.56 15.15
C ILE A 215 -0.90 12.62 13.95
N ALA A 216 -0.40 12.29 12.76
CA ALA A 216 -1.14 12.17 11.52
C ALA A 216 -0.52 11.06 10.67
N ILE A 217 -1.36 10.32 9.98
CA ILE A 217 -0.94 9.25 9.08
C ILE A 217 -1.64 9.39 7.73
N ALA A 218 -0.98 8.99 6.65
CA ALA A 218 -1.56 8.93 5.31
C ALA A 218 -0.88 7.86 4.47
N SER A 219 -1.51 7.47 3.36
CA SER A 219 -0.91 6.52 2.42
C SER A 219 -1.35 6.79 0.98
N PHE A 220 -0.76 6.07 0.04
CA PHE A 220 -1.18 6.10 -1.37
C PHE A 220 -2.67 5.74 -1.55
N LEU A 221 -3.29 5.06 -0.58
CA LEU A 221 -4.72 4.76 -0.59
C LEU A 221 -5.56 6.04 -0.53
N ASP A 222 -5.12 7.05 0.21
CA ASP A 222 -5.78 8.37 0.30
C ASP A 222 -5.71 9.14 -1.04
N CYS A 223 -4.82 8.71 -1.95
CA CYS A 223 -4.75 9.19 -3.32
C CYS A 223 -5.54 8.31 -4.31
N GLY A 224 -6.41 7.43 -3.81
CA GLY A 224 -7.26 6.58 -4.65
C GLY A 224 -6.55 5.41 -5.32
N LEU A 225 -5.39 4.98 -4.81
CA LEU A 225 -4.61 3.89 -5.38
C LEU A 225 -4.78 2.62 -4.54
N PRO A 226 -5.28 1.50 -5.11
CA PRO A 226 -5.33 0.22 -4.41
C PRO A 226 -3.95 -0.45 -4.34
N SER A 227 -3.03 -0.01 -5.18
CA SER A 227 -1.63 -0.43 -5.25
C SER A 227 -0.83 0.58 -6.06
N THR A 228 0.47 0.71 -5.79
CA THR A 228 1.36 1.55 -6.59
C THR A 228 2.06 0.77 -7.70
N VAL A 229 1.68 -0.49 -7.95
CA VAL A 229 2.18 -1.26 -9.11
C VAL A 229 1.76 -0.58 -10.40
N GLY A 230 2.77 -0.15 -11.18
CA GLY A 230 2.54 0.55 -12.45
C GLY A 230 2.04 1.99 -12.30
N ALA A 231 2.14 2.59 -11.10
CA ALA A 231 1.90 4.02 -10.93
C ALA A 231 2.89 4.82 -11.79
N THR A 232 2.38 5.75 -12.59
CA THR A 232 3.20 6.51 -13.54
C THR A 232 3.96 7.66 -12.87
N ASN A 233 3.51 8.11 -11.70
CA ASN A 233 4.09 9.25 -10.99
C ASN A 233 3.90 9.15 -9.47
N LEU A 234 4.71 8.34 -8.81
CA LEU A 234 4.67 8.20 -7.36
C LEU A 234 5.18 9.46 -6.64
N ALA A 235 6.00 10.29 -7.28
CA ALA A 235 6.45 11.56 -6.71
C ALA A 235 5.29 12.54 -6.51
N SER A 236 4.33 12.61 -7.45
CA SER A 236 3.12 13.42 -7.27
C SER A 236 2.24 12.89 -6.13
N VAL A 237 2.11 11.57 -6.00
CA VAL A 237 1.42 10.94 -4.86
C VAL A 237 2.11 11.31 -3.55
N ALA A 238 3.45 11.25 -3.49
CA ALA A 238 4.23 11.64 -2.33
C ALA A 238 3.97 13.12 -1.95
N LYS A 239 4.03 14.04 -2.91
CA LYS A 239 3.75 15.45 -2.67
C LYS A 239 2.34 15.70 -2.13
N THR A 240 1.35 14.99 -2.67
CA THR A 240 -0.04 15.07 -2.20
C THR A 240 -0.17 14.62 -0.74
N ILE A 241 0.43 13.49 -0.40
CA ILE A 241 0.40 12.92 0.96
C ILE A 241 1.16 13.84 1.93
N ILE A 242 2.33 14.33 1.56
CA ILE A 242 3.15 15.22 2.40
C ILE A 242 2.40 16.53 2.66
N SER A 243 1.77 17.11 1.63
CA SER A 243 0.95 18.31 1.78
C SER A 243 -0.18 18.07 2.81
N ARG A 244 -0.87 16.95 2.72
CA ARG A 244 -1.91 16.56 3.69
C ARG A 244 -1.37 16.40 5.11
N LEU A 245 -0.20 15.80 5.28
CA LEU A 245 0.42 15.63 6.60
C LEU A 245 0.88 16.95 7.22
N ASN A 246 1.35 17.90 6.41
CA ASN A 246 1.75 19.23 6.87
C ASN A 246 0.61 20.05 7.48
N GLU A 247 -0.67 19.73 7.17
CA GLU A 247 -1.83 20.34 7.83
C GLU A 247 -1.83 20.12 9.36
N SER A 248 -1.18 19.06 9.84
CA SER A 248 -1.01 18.77 11.26
C SER A 248 0.15 19.54 11.92
N SER A 249 0.90 20.34 11.14
CA SER A 249 2.09 21.07 11.58
C SER A 249 3.10 20.18 12.31
N PRO A 250 3.62 19.11 11.65
CA PRO A 250 4.61 18.23 12.26
C PRO A 250 6.00 18.88 12.29
N ASP A 251 6.86 18.43 13.20
CA ASP A 251 8.29 18.77 13.21
C ASP A 251 9.11 17.82 12.30
N LEU A 252 8.57 16.64 12.01
CA LEU A 252 9.19 15.59 11.21
C LEU A 252 8.13 14.76 10.49
N ILE A 253 8.42 14.38 9.24
CA ILE A 253 7.60 13.39 8.50
C ILE A 253 8.43 12.15 8.23
N VAL A 254 7.99 10.99 8.71
CA VAL A 254 8.60 9.68 8.45
C VAL A 254 7.86 8.97 7.33
N ILE A 255 8.57 8.57 6.29
CA ILE A 255 8.01 8.00 5.06
C ILE A 255 8.53 6.59 4.86
N GLU A 256 7.64 5.60 4.86
CA GLU A 256 7.98 4.23 4.47
C GLU A 256 7.70 4.00 2.98
N LEU A 257 8.72 3.54 2.25
CA LEU A 257 8.56 3.01 0.89
C LEU A 257 8.31 1.49 0.99
N GLY A 258 7.09 1.07 0.72
CA GLY A 258 6.72 -0.35 0.73
C GLY A 258 7.40 -1.11 -0.40
N ASP A 259 7.56 -2.44 -0.21
CA ASP A 259 8.32 -3.37 -1.06
C ASP A 259 9.83 -3.02 -1.11
N GLY A 260 10.49 -3.04 -2.26
CA GLY A 260 11.93 -2.80 -2.40
C GLY A 260 12.25 -1.77 -3.48
N LEU A 261 13.52 -1.35 -3.53
CA LEU A 261 14.02 -0.47 -4.60
C LEU A 261 13.80 -1.05 -5.99
N LEU A 262 13.80 -2.38 -6.12
CA LEU A 262 13.55 -3.12 -7.34
C LEU A 262 12.30 -3.98 -7.13
N GLY A 263 11.17 -3.61 -7.70
CA GLY A 263 9.94 -4.38 -7.43
C GLY A 263 8.70 -3.95 -8.21
N GLY A 264 8.83 -2.97 -9.11
CA GLY A 264 7.72 -2.52 -9.96
C GLY A 264 6.66 -1.69 -9.24
N TYR A 265 6.97 -1.15 -8.05
CA TYR A 265 6.11 -0.26 -7.27
C TYR A 265 6.45 1.23 -7.46
N SER A 266 7.24 1.56 -8.49
CA SER A 266 7.59 2.92 -8.91
C SER A 266 8.34 3.75 -7.85
N VAL A 267 9.04 3.09 -6.93
CA VAL A 267 9.77 3.72 -5.80
C VAL A 267 10.87 4.65 -6.29
N GLU A 268 11.51 4.34 -7.41
CA GLU A 268 12.58 5.12 -8.01
C GLU A 268 12.20 6.57 -8.29
N SER A 269 10.94 6.84 -8.66
CA SER A 269 10.48 8.20 -8.96
C SER A 269 10.51 9.14 -7.75
N VAL A 270 10.41 8.61 -6.53
CA VAL A 270 10.56 9.39 -5.29
C VAL A 270 11.99 9.89 -5.15
N PHE A 271 12.96 9.05 -5.49
CA PHE A 271 14.39 9.38 -5.42
C PHE A 271 14.88 10.26 -6.58
N GLU A 272 14.14 10.33 -7.67
CA GLU A 272 14.46 11.15 -8.85
C GLU A 272 13.89 12.58 -8.73
N ASP A 273 12.88 12.79 -7.89
CA ASP A 273 12.26 14.10 -7.70
C ASP A 273 13.13 15.03 -6.84
N LEU A 274 13.48 16.20 -7.39
CA LEU A 274 14.41 17.12 -6.75
C LEU A 274 13.83 17.82 -5.51
N GLU A 275 12.52 18.05 -5.46
CA GLU A 275 11.89 18.68 -4.30
C GLU A 275 11.85 17.70 -3.12
N LEU A 276 11.49 16.44 -3.38
CA LEU A 276 11.50 15.39 -2.36
C LEU A 276 12.93 15.15 -1.83
N ARG A 277 13.92 15.10 -2.73
CA ARG A 277 15.32 14.98 -2.32
C ARG A 277 15.79 16.16 -1.48
N GLY A 278 15.42 17.38 -1.87
CA GLY A 278 15.79 18.61 -1.14
C GLY A 278 15.18 18.69 0.26
N ALA A 279 14.01 18.10 0.47
CA ALA A 279 13.33 18.04 1.76
C ALA A 279 13.78 16.84 2.63
N THR A 280 14.44 15.84 2.04
CA THR A 280 14.89 14.64 2.76
C THR A 280 16.17 14.93 3.55
N VAL A 281 16.08 14.78 4.86
CA VAL A 281 17.20 15.01 5.82
C VAL A 281 17.81 13.70 6.33
N GLY A 282 17.23 12.55 5.98
CA GLY A 282 17.76 11.24 6.37
C GLY A 282 17.16 10.11 5.54
N LEU A 283 17.99 9.12 5.23
CA LEU A 283 17.62 7.91 4.53
C LEU A 283 18.07 6.67 5.32
N VAL A 284 17.09 5.91 5.84
CA VAL A 284 17.31 4.60 6.44
C VAL A 284 17.05 3.52 5.41
N PHE A 285 18.03 2.64 5.19
CA PHE A 285 17.88 1.54 4.24
C PHE A 285 17.87 0.19 4.95
N CYS A 286 16.77 -0.52 4.86
CA CYS A 286 16.56 -1.82 5.48
C CYS A 286 16.95 -2.96 4.54
N ALA A 287 17.95 -3.75 4.92
CA ALA A 287 18.42 -4.89 4.15
C ALA A 287 18.19 -6.22 4.89
N SER A 288 18.00 -7.29 4.11
CA SER A 288 17.81 -8.63 4.67
C SER A 288 19.15 -9.35 4.90
N ASP A 289 20.19 -8.99 4.13
CA ASP A 289 21.53 -9.58 4.15
C ASP A 289 22.57 -8.59 3.62
N TYR A 290 23.86 -8.98 3.69
CA TYR A 290 24.99 -8.13 3.29
C TYR A 290 24.98 -7.78 1.79
N VAL A 291 24.61 -8.74 0.92
CA VAL A 291 24.56 -8.50 -0.52
C VAL A 291 23.45 -7.52 -0.87
N GLY A 292 22.29 -7.65 -0.20
CA GLY A 292 21.20 -6.70 -0.29
C GLY A 292 21.59 -5.30 0.19
N ALA A 293 22.32 -5.19 1.29
CA ALA A 293 22.84 -3.92 1.80
C ALA A 293 23.80 -3.28 0.78
N TRP A 294 24.81 -4.02 0.32
CA TRP A 294 25.73 -3.56 -0.70
C TRP A 294 25.03 -3.15 -2.01
N GLY A 295 24.10 -3.97 -2.50
CA GLY A 295 23.30 -3.67 -3.70
C GLY A 295 22.49 -2.39 -3.57
N GLY A 296 21.87 -2.15 -2.39
CA GLY A 296 21.14 -0.92 -2.10
C GLY A 296 22.04 0.32 -2.12
N ILE A 297 23.20 0.23 -1.46
CA ILE A 297 24.21 1.29 -1.45
C ILE A 297 24.62 1.66 -2.89
N GLU A 298 24.99 0.67 -3.70
CA GLU A 298 25.41 0.90 -5.09
C GLU A 298 24.31 1.47 -5.97
N LEU A 299 23.07 0.99 -5.84
CA LEU A 299 21.93 1.48 -6.62
C LEU A 299 21.59 2.94 -6.31
N LEU A 300 21.65 3.33 -5.04
CA LEU A 300 21.36 4.70 -4.61
C LEU A 300 22.51 5.64 -4.91
N ARG A 301 23.76 5.21 -4.67
CA ARG A 301 24.96 5.98 -4.99
C ARG A 301 25.06 6.35 -6.47
N ARG A 302 24.68 5.45 -7.39
CA ARG A 302 24.60 5.74 -8.84
C ARG A 302 23.60 6.86 -9.18
N ARG A 303 22.67 7.15 -8.29
CA ARG A 303 21.70 8.26 -8.38
C ARG A 303 22.15 9.49 -7.58
N GLY A 304 23.37 9.47 -7.01
CA GLY A 304 23.87 10.55 -6.15
C GLY A 304 23.12 10.67 -4.84
N ILE A 305 22.71 9.52 -4.26
CA ILE A 305 22.00 9.43 -2.99
C ILE A 305 22.84 8.59 -2.04
N GLU A 306 23.17 9.13 -0.88
CA GLU A 306 23.85 8.42 0.19
C GLU A 306 22.83 7.88 1.20
N ILE A 307 23.17 6.75 1.83
CA ILE A 307 22.39 6.14 2.89
C ILE A 307 22.99 6.59 4.22
N ASP A 308 22.17 7.13 5.10
CA ASP A 308 22.60 7.59 6.41
C ASP A 308 22.74 6.45 7.43
N VAL A 309 21.81 5.45 7.36
CA VAL A 309 21.79 4.30 8.27
C VAL A 309 21.33 3.05 7.54
N ILE A 310 22.03 1.94 7.72
CA ILE A 310 21.57 0.60 7.38
C ILE A 310 20.86 -0.01 8.59
N ALA A 311 19.67 -0.57 8.36
CA ALA A 311 18.89 -1.28 9.35
C ALA A 311 18.29 -2.57 8.77
N GLY A 312 17.38 -3.19 9.51
CA GLY A 312 16.68 -4.40 9.08
C GLY A 312 17.31 -5.69 9.57
N SER A 313 16.94 -6.82 8.96
CA SER A 313 17.38 -8.14 9.46
C SER A 313 18.90 -8.31 9.46
N VAL A 314 19.62 -7.62 8.58
CA VAL A 314 21.06 -7.66 8.49
C VAL A 314 21.75 -7.08 9.74
N THR A 315 21.07 -6.21 10.48
CA THR A 315 21.58 -5.54 11.69
C THR A 315 20.98 -6.09 12.99
N ASP A 316 20.25 -7.20 12.95
CA ASP A 316 19.65 -7.82 14.13
C ASP A 316 20.72 -8.38 15.12
N SER A 317 21.96 -8.55 14.68
CA SER A 317 23.09 -8.95 15.52
C SER A 317 24.21 -7.90 15.50
N GLN A 318 24.98 -7.83 16.58
CA GLN A 318 26.16 -6.96 16.65
C GLN A 318 27.15 -7.27 15.53
N MET A 319 27.36 -8.55 15.20
CA MET A 319 28.22 -8.96 14.08
C MET A 319 27.77 -8.34 12.75
N GLY A 320 26.45 -8.26 12.53
CA GLY A 320 25.90 -7.64 11.32
C GLY A 320 26.17 -6.15 11.27
N GLN A 321 25.99 -5.44 12.39
CA GLN A 321 26.27 -4.00 12.50
C GLN A 321 27.76 -3.74 12.28
N ASP A 322 28.63 -4.43 12.99
CA ASP A 322 30.11 -4.29 12.89
C ASP A 322 30.61 -4.54 11.44
N PHE A 323 30.01 -5.53 10.75
CA PHE A 323 30.35 -5.82 9.36
C PHE A 323 29.95 -4.66 8.43
N ILE A 324 28.72 -4.16 8.55
CA ILE A 324 28.21 -3.04 7.71
C ILE A 324 29.09 -1.80 7.91
N GLU A 325 29.37 -1.43 9.16
CA GLU A 325 30.16 -0.25 9.49
C GLU A 325 31.59 -0.37 8.98
N LYS A 326 32.21 -1.53 9.20
CA LYS A 326 33.60 -1.77 8.81
C LYS A 326 33.80 -1.87 7.29
N GLU A 327 32.96 -2.65 6.63
CA GLU A 327 33.17 -2.99 5.21
C GLU A 327 32.52 -2.00 4.26
N PHE A 328 31.39 -1.37 4.66
CA PHE A 328 30.65 -0.44 3.80
C PHE A 328 30.79 1.02 4.24
N GLY A 329 31.29 1.28 5.45
CA GLY A 329 31.50 2.64 5.97
C GLY A 329 30.17 3.40 6.21
N VAL A 330 29.05 2.69 6.38
CA VAL A 330 27.73 3.26 6.63
C VAL A 330 27.31 2.91 8.06
N PRO A 331 26.82 3.85 8.87
CA PRO A 331 26.29 3.56 10.20
C PRO A 331 25.23 2.46 10.17
N ALA A 332 25.24 1.58 11.16
CA ALA A 332 24.29 0.48 11.29
C ALA A 332 23.52 0.55 12.60
N ALA A 333 22.22 0.32 12.56
CA ALA A 333 21.37 0.35 13.73
C ALA A 333 20.38 -0.83 13.76
N ASN A 334 20.19 -1.40 14.95
CA ASN A 334 19.13 -2.36 15.18
C ASN A 334 17.84 -1.59 15.51
N ALA A 335 16.77 -1.89 14.77
CA ALA A 335 15.44 -1.30 14.97
C ALA A 335 14.52 -2.16 15.86
N ARG A 336 15.00 -3.27 16.43
CA ARG A 336 14.25 -4.19 17.30
C ARG A 336 14.65 -4.08 18.76
#